data_8a34b4130380feb40debae0240678317
#
_entry.id   8a34b4130380feb40debae0240678317
#
_cell.length_a   1.000
_cell.length_b   1.000
_cell.length_c   1.000
_cell.angle_alpha   90.00
_cell.angle_beta   90.00
_cell.angle_gamma   90.00
#
_symmetry.space_group_name_H-M   'P 1'
#
loop_
_entity.id
_entity.type
_entity.pdbx_description
1 polymer ?
#
loop_
_entity_poly.entity_id
_entity_poly.type
_entity_poly.pdbx_seq_one_letter_code
_entity_poly.pdbx_strand_id
1 'polypeptide(L)'
;MSCYREFYVGKRTGTYADTLAAVGLTKMLWALQGGGDAVVTVTEESSRFCVTLAEPVELHAERVSVLQRDPLYSFIVTKPGENAPDGTVPFDYVANKAIADAYREARKRKKAGEEQDELHDVSPKFYVYQKVNILQGISARNKLLEEIVAAKQEELAQAVVAKLAALANGRLASEAATKFNPKVAAVQVFNPSVGKGINRLKADGAGRGPLPSAFVDWFEEWLRFIGSDVVLSGNSIGDDIKMNVVVPARASYRHLSELEQLKFSYVRTSRKADILAVFDLVLFLMDKADVPTGTDWAYRVQVGEAPRDVFSAVQTAYFKSLGSAKPISNIASIGLPQWFSVQEEAHIVRWKTFIEEHRGVLFLLDEDKTEEAELLHLYRDFLSGDDWLSFLRFLGSYGCWSMKRREAKKPTRSFVKKHLEELFTLSQPRLPVVEVINNKGFQNIAKAIRQATVSEQYAKAKGRQIFEIKYGLFQEIKRKAKFREELLTVISEFISEFNYENARREEQLREAPGRRRKRVSMQDLQEFAELLDRFPNQKETEAIAMLLIAFASCKDDKGTDTEDQEADLAYTNEEVEI
;
A
#
# COMPACT_ATOMS: atom_id res chain seq x y z
N MET A 1 -37.05 24.21 -12.43
CA MET A 1 -36.26 22.99 -12.34
C MET A 1 -35.05 23.27 -11.47
N SER A 2 -34.66 22.34 -10.59
CA SER A 2 -33.56 22.60 -9.65
C SER A 2 -32.24 22.21 -10.30
N CYS A 3 -31.26 23.10 -10.23
CA CYS A 3 -29.92 22.92 -10.75
C CYS A 3 -28.98 22.59 -9.57
N TYR A 4 -28.20 21.53 -9.68
CA TYR A 4 -27.34 21.05 -8.61
C TYR A 4 -25.87 21.00 -9.05
N ARG A 5 -24.97 21.37 -8.13
CA ARG A 5 -23.53 21.36 -8.35
C ARG A 5 -22.80 20.39 -7.44
N GLU A 6 -23.35 20.08 -6.27
CA GLU A 6 -22.74 19.24 -5.26
C GLU A 6 -23.68 18.13 -4.84
N PHE A 7 -23.11 16.95 -4.60
CA PHE A 7 -23.82 15.77 -4.16
C PHE A 7 -23.02 15.09 -3.05
N TYR A 8 -23.69 14.49 -2.07
CA TYR A 8 -23.05 13.99 -0.88
C TYR A 8 -23.32 12.51 -0.65
N VAL A 9 -22.27 11.76 -0.30
CA VAL A 9 -22.35 10.35 0.13
C VAL A 9 -21.78 10.25 1.54
N GLY A 10 -22.61 9.90 2.52
CA GLY A 10 -22.20 9.78 3.92
C GLY A 10 -21.32 8.54 4.17
N LYS A 11 -20.33 8.68 5.05
CA LYS A 11 -19.48 7.58 5.53
C LYS A 11 -20.21 6.83 6.65
N ARG A 12 -21.23 6.05 6.30
CA ARG A 12 -22.11 5.39 7.27
C ARG A 12 -21.70 3.99 7.66
N THR A 13 -21.05 3.29 6.75
CA THR A 13 -20.65 1.90 6.97
C THR A 13 -19.28 1.79 7.62
N GLY A 14 -18.46 2.84 7.52
CA GLY A 14 -17.05 2.82 7.96
C GLY A 14 -16.20 1.84 7.17
N THR A 15 -16.64 1.42 5.98
CA THR A 15 -15.96 0.47 5.11
C THR A 15 -15.82 1.06 3.70
N TYR A 16 -15.14 0.35 2.84
CA TYR A 16 -15.01 0.78 1.45
C TYR A 16 -16.35 0.84 0.67
N ALA A 17 -17.45 0.34 1.23
CA ALA A 17 -18.78 0.48 0.62
C ALA A 17 -19.17 1.94 0.38
N ASP A 18 -18.79 2.83 1.31
CA ASP A 18 -19.05 4.26 1.20
C ASP A 18 -18.20 4.88 0.08
N THR A 19 -16.95 4.44 -0.05
CA THR A 19 -16.04 4.85 -1.13
C THR A 19 -16.54 4.37 -2.50
N LEU A 20 -16.98 3.11 -2.60
CA LEU A 20 -17.55 2.58 -3.85
C LEU A 20 -18.78 3.40 -4.28
N ALA A 21 -19.67 3.74 -3.34
CA ALA A 21 -20.85 4.55 -3.64
C ALA A 21 -20.46 5.97 -4.12
N ALA A 22 -19.47 6.60 -3.50
CA ALA A 22 -19.00 7.93 -3.89
C ALA A 22 -18.35 7.93 -5.28
N VAL A 23 -17.51 6.94 -5.59
CA VAL A 23 -16.88 6.77 -6.91
C VAL A 23 -17.93 6.44 -7.97
N GLY A 24 -18.89 5.58 -7.64
CA GLY A 24 -20.01 5.27 -8.54
C GLY A 24 -20.87 6.49 -8.85
N LEU A 25 -21.14 7.33 -7.85
CA LEU A 25 -21.83 8.60 -8.04
C LEU A 25 -21.03 9.55 -8.94
N THR A 26 -19.71 9.61 -8.75
CA THR A 26 -18.82 10.42 -9.58
C THR A 26 -18.89 10.00 -11.06
N LYS A 27 -18.83 8.69 -11.35
CA LYS A 27 -19.00 8.15 -12.70
C LYS A 27 -20.40 8.42 -13.27
N MET A 28 -21.44 8.25 -12.46
CA MET A 28 -22.83 8.50 -12.87
C MET A 28 -23.03 9.97 -13.25
N LEU A 29 -22.56 10.89 -12.44
CA LEU A 29 -22.68 12.33 -12.72
C LEU A 29 -21.82 12.76 -13.94
N TRP A 30 -20.66 12.16 -14.11
CA TRP A 30 -19.84 12.33 -15.31
C TRP A 30 -20.60 11.90 -16.58
N ALA A 31 -21.25 10.74 -16.57
CA ALA A 31 -22.07 10.27 -17.68
C ALA A 31 -23.29 11.18 -17.93
N LEU A 32 -23.95 11.68 -16.89
CA LEU A 32 -25.06 12.62 -17.01
C LEU A 32 -24.64 14.00 -17.56
N GLN A 33 -23.37 14.37 -17.46
CA GLN A 33 -22.81 15.56 -18.12
C GLN A 33 -22.36 15.32 -19.56
N GLY A 34 -22.60 14.14 -20.11
CA GLY A 34 -22.23 13.75 -21.48
C GLY A 34 -20.88 13.05 -21.60
N GLY A 35 -20.21 12.76 -20.49
CA GLY A 35 -18.92 12.09 -20.50
C GLY A 35 -17.79 12.94 -21.10
N GLY A 36 -16.78 12.30 -21.68
CA GLY A 36 -15.68 13.01 -22.36
C GLY A 36 -14.92 13.96 -21.44
N ASP A 37 -14.92 15.24 -21.79
CA ASP A 37 -14.18 16.29 -21.06
C ASP A 37 -14.92 16.82 -19.82
N ALA A 38 -16.07 16.25 -19.46
CA ALA A 38 -16.81 16.66 -18.27
C ALA A 38 -15.95 16.50 -17.00
N VAL A 39 -15.88 17.54 -16.18
CA VAL A 39 -15.08 17.55 -14.95
C VAL A 39 -15.99 17.32 -13.74
N VAL A 40 -15.89 16.12 -13.17
CA VAL A 40 -16.57 15.74 -11.93
C VAL A 40 -15.52 15.29 -10.93
N THR A 41 -15.48 15.94 -9.79
CA THR A 41 -14.47 15.70 -8.74
C THR A 41 -15.13 15.15 -7.48
N VAL A 42 -14.54 14.10 -6.91
CA VAL A 42 -14.87 13.62 -5.58
C VAL A 42 -13.84 14.09 -4.57
N THR A 43 -14.30 14.62 -3.44
CA THR A 43 -13.46 15.07 -2.33
C THR A 43 -13.86 14.34 -1.05
N GLU A 44 -12.87 13.81 -0.34
CA GLU A 44 -13.07 13.17 0.96
C GLU A 44 -13.18 14.22 2.07
N GLU A 45 -14.28 14.20 2.81
CA GLU A 45 -14.48 14.97 4.03
C GLU A 45 -14.50 14.02 5.25
N SER A 46 -14.49 14.57 6.45
CA SER A 46 -14.45 13.75 7.68
C SER A 46 -15.60 12.75 7.80
N SER A 47 -16.83 13.18 7.48
CA SER A 47 -18.05 12.37 7.65
C SER A 47 -18.74 11.95 6.36
N ARG A 48 -18.27 12.43 5.22
CA ARG A 48 -18.88 12.18 3.90
C ARG A 48 -17.88 12.36 2.76
N PHE A 49 -18.28 11.97 1.58
CA PHE A 49 -17.67 12.38 0.31
C PHE A 49 -18.56 13.46 -0.33
N CYS A 50 -17.92 14.48 -0.88
CA CYS A 50 -18.56 15.52 -1.68
C CYS A 50 -18.19 15.32 -3.15
N VAL A 51 -19.17 15.13 -4.02
CA VAL A 51 -18.99 15.04 -5.47
C VAL A 51 -19.43 16.35 -6.09
N THR A 52 -18.48 17.09 -6.69
CA THR A 52 -18.67 18.43 -7.24
C THR A 52 -18.57 18.41 -8.76
N LEU A 53 -19.49 19.06 -9.42
CA LEU A 53 -19.52 19.27 -10.87
C LEU A 53 -18.88 20.62 -11.21
N ALA A 54 -18.08 20.71 -12.27
CA ALA A 54 -17.61 22.00 -12.77
C ALA A 54 -18.79 22.86 -13.22
N GLU A 55 -19.69 22.27 -14.01
CA GLU A 55 -20.93 22.90 -14.47
C GLU A 55 -22.13 22.28 -13.75
N PRO A 56 -23.05 23.08 -13.19
CA PRO A 56 -24.25 22.55 -12.54
C PRO A 56 -25.10 21.70 -13.47
N VAL A 57 -25.73 20.66 -12.92
CA VAL A 57 -26.61 19.76 -13.68
C VAL A 57 -28.07 20.00 -13.34
N GLU A 58 -28.88 20.13 -14.37
CA GLU A 58 -30.33 20.10 -14.26
C GLU A 58 -30.82 18.65 -14.32
N LEU A 59 -31.47 18.19 -13.25
CA LEU A 59 -31.97 16.82 -13.15
C LEU A 59 -33.39 16.74 -13.73
N HIS A 60 -33.51 16.14 -14.90
CA HIS A 60 -34.80 15.85 -15.52
C HIS A 60 -34.80 14.44 -16.15
N ALA A 61 -35.98 13.90 -16.41
CA ALA A 61 -36.16 12.49 -16.81
C ALA A 61 -35.44 12.14 -18.12
N GLU A 62 -35.46 13.03 -19.11
CA GLU A 62 -34.79 12.79 -20.41
C GLU A 62 -33.27 12.63 -20.25
N ARG A 63 -32.64 13.51 -19.43
CA ARG A 63 -31.19 13.44 -19.18
C ARG A 63 -30.80 12.14 -18.49
N VAL A 64 -31.61 11.68 -17.56
CA VAL A 64 -31.36 10.47 -16.78
C VAL A 64 -31.61 9.20 -17.60
N SER A 65 -32.41 9.27 -18.67
CA SER A 65 -32.70 8.10 -19.51
C SER A 65 -31.47 7.43 -20.14
N VAL A 66 -30.37 8.14 -20.27
CA VAL A 66 -29.09 7.59 -20.75
C VAL A 66 -28.59 6.45 -19.86
N LEU A 67 -28.84 6.52 -18.55
CA LEU A 67 -28.40 5.51 -17.57
C LEU A 67 -29.13 4.16 -17.72
N GLN A 68 -30.28 4.13 -18.36
CA GLN A 68 -30.97 2.87 -18.67
C GLN A 68 -30.34 2.16 -19.85
N ARG A 69 -29.83 2.93 -20.84
CA ARG A 69 -29.14 2.39 -22.02
C ARG A 69 -27.73 1.93 -21.67
N ASP A 70 -27.08 2.63 -20.77
CA ASP A 70 -25.77 2.29 -20.21
C ASP A 70 -25.83 2.37 -18.68
N PRO A 71 -26.05 1.24 -17.97
CA PRO A 71 -26.05 1.20 -16.52
C PRO A 71 -24.69 1.46 -15.87
N LEU A 72 -23.67 1.78 -16.65
CA LEU A 72 -22.30 2.18 -16.25
C LEU A 72 -21.49 1.04 -15.63
N TYR A 73 -21.93 -0.20 -15.73
CA TYR A 73 -21.15 -1.38 -15.39
C TYR A 73 -21.54 -2.58 -16.26
N SER A 74 -20.62 -3.53 -16.44
CA SER A 74 -20.82 -4.66 -17.35
C SER A 74 -21.73 -5.73 -16.76
N PHE A 75 -22.55 -6.36 -17.60
CA PHE A 75 -23.18 -7.65 -17.30
C PHE A 75 -22.11 -8.75 -17.38
N ILE A 76 -22.00 -9.60 -16.37
CA ILE A 76 -20.97 -10.63 -16.31
C ILE A 76 -21.56 -11.97 -16.72
N VAL A 77 -21.20 -12.45 -17.90
CA VAL A 77 -21.64 -13.76 -18.44
C VAL A 77 -20.82 -14.85 -17.73
N THR A 78 -21.49 -15.63 -16.87
CA THR A 78 -20.86 -16.67 -16.04
C THR A 78 -21.03 -18.08 -16.55
N LYS A 79 -21.97 -18.28 -17.50
CA LYS A 79 -22.30 -19.60 -18.06
C LYS A 79 -22.30 -19.56 -19.59
N PRO A 80 -21.88 -20.65 -20.27
CA PRO A 80 -22.01 -20.73 -21.71
C PRO A 80 -23.47 -20.57 -22.13
N GLY A 81 -23.73 -19.73 -23.14
CA GLY A 81 -25.08 -19.47 -23.65
C GLY A 81 -25.95 -18.53 -22.82
N GLU A 82 -25.40 -17.94 -21.73
CA GLU A 82 -26.05 -16.87 -20.98
C GLU A 82 -26.00 -15.56 -21.81
N ASN A 83 -27.15 -14.94 -22.06
CA ASN A 83 -27.26 -13.72 -22.84
C ASN A 83 -27.34 -12.51 -21.90
N ALA A 84 -26.55 -11.49 -22.17
CA ALA A 84 -26.70 -10.19 -21.52
C ALA A 84 -27.98 -9.51 -22.01
N PRO A 85 -28.64 -8.68 -21.19
CA PRO A 85 -29.76 -7.87 -21.63
C PRO A 85 -29.39 -6.96 -22.80
N ASP A 86 -30.33 -6.74 -23.74
CA ASP A 86 -30.14 -5.86 -24.88
C ASP A 86 -29.68 -4.46 -24.45
N GLY A 87 -28.70 -3.92 -25.17
CA GLY A 87 -28.16 -2.60 -24.88
C GLY A 87 -27.10 -2.55 -23.75
N THR A 88 -26.79 -3.69 -23.11
CA THR A 88 -25.71 -3.74 -22.10
C THR A 88 -24.38 -4.18 -22.70
N VAL A 89 -23.27 -3.82 -22.05
CA VAL A 89 -21.93 -4.28 -22.43
C VAL A 89 -21.61 -5.55 -21.64
N PRO A 90 -21.56 -6.73 -22.31
CA PRO A 90 -21.24 -7.99 -21.62
C PRO A 90 -19.74 -8.10 -21.34
N PHE A 91 -19.41 -8.68 -20.19
CA PHE A 91 -18.08 -9.21 -19.90
C PHE A 91 -18.13 -10.73 -19.92
N ASP A 92 -17.51 -11.34 -20.90
CA ASP A 92 -17.45 -12.80 -21.01
C ASP A 92 -16.44 -13.38 -20.02
N TYR A 93 -16.93 -13.71 -18.84
CA TYR A 93 -16.12 -14.33 -17.78
C TYR A 93 -15.63 -15.72 -18.18
N VAL A 94 -16.42 -16.48 -18.96
CA VAL A 94 -16.08 -17.86 -19.35
C VAL A 94 -14.91 -17.86 -20.34
N ALA A 95 -14.96 -17.02 -21.36
CA ALA A 95 -13.87 -16.88 -22.33
C ALA A 95 -12.60 -16.36 -21.67
N ASN A 96 -12.69 -15.30 -20.84
CA ASN A 96 -11.54 -14.76 -20.13
C ASN A 96 -10.92 -15.77 -19.14
N LYS A 97 -11.73 -16.63 -18.52
CA LYS A 97 -11.23 -17.71 -17.66
C LYS A 97 -10.39 -18.72 -18.45
N ALA A 98 -10.84 -19.11 -19.64
CA ALA A 98 -10.08 -20.02 -20.50
C ALA A 98 -8.71 -19.42 -20.90
N ILE A 99 -8.68 -18.13 -21.26
CA ILE A 99 -7.43 -17.42 -21.59
C ILE A 99 -6.49 -17.37 -20.35
N ALA A 100 -7.03 -17.02 -19.17
CA ALA A 100 -6.24 -16.97 -17.94
C ALA A 100 -5.67 -18.33 -17.53
N ASP A 101 -6.44 -19.41 -17.72
CA ASP A 101 -5.99 -20.77 -17.44
C ASP A 101 -4.88 -21.19 -18.41
N ALA A 102 -5.03 -20.89 -19.71
CA ALA A 102 -4.01 -21.14 -20.73
C ALA A 102 -2.70 -20.35 -20.44
N TYR A 103 -2.81 -19.08 -20.10
CA TYR A 103 -1.67 -18.25 -19.72
C TYR A 103 -0.93 -18.82 -18.50
N ARG A 104 -1.67 -19.26 -17.47
CA ARG A 104 -1.08 -19.88 -16.27
C ARG A 104 -0.32 -21.16 -16.59
N GLU A 105 -0.86 -22.03 -17.45
CA GLU A 105 -0.19 -23.26 -17.87
C GLU A 105 1.06 -22.97 -18.71
N ALA A 106 0.99 -22.02 -19.66
CA ALA A 106 2.16 -21.60 -20.43
C ALA A 106 3.27 -21.05 -19.53
N ARG A 107 2.92 -20.25 -18.51
CA ARG A 107 3.89 -19.72 -17.55
C ARG A 107 4.56 -20.82 -16.71
N LYS A 108 3.80 -21.88 -16.34
CA LYS A 108 4.39 -23.05 -15.66
C LYS A 108 5.39 -23.79 -16.55
N ARG A 109 5.06 -23.99 -17.83
CA ARG A 109 5.95 -24.65 -18.80
C ARG A 109 7.21 -23.83 -19.07
N LYS A 110 7.08 -22.52 -19.22
CA LYS A 110 8.23 -21.62 -19.36
C LYS A 110 9.19 -21.70 -18.15
N LYS A 111 8.63 -21.79 -16.92
CA LYS A 111 9.44 -22.03 -15.71
C LYS A 111 10.13 -23.40 -15.69
N ALA A 112 9.56 -24.40 -16.37
CA ALA A 112 10.16 -25.72 -16.55
C ALA A 112 11.19 -25.77 -17.69
N GLY A 113 11.48 -24.65 -18.37
CA GLY A 113 12.47 -24.54 -19.44
C GLY A 113 11.94 -24.91 -20.84
N GLU A 114 10.62 -25.02 -21.02
CA GLU A 114 10.02 -25.26 -22.34
C GLU A 114 9.84 -23.94 -23.09
N GLU A 115 10.25 -23.91 -24.39
CA GLU A 115 9.95 -22.79 -25.29
C GLU A 115 8.42 -22.70 -25.51
N GLN A 116 7.86 -21.50 -25.37
CA GLN A 116 6.45 -21.25 -25.54
C GLN A 116 6.23 -19.95 -26.32
N ASP A 117 5.15 -19.91 -27.12
CA ASP A 117 4.67 -18.67 -27.73
C ASP A 117 4.28 -17.65 -26.66
N GLU A 118 4.47 -16.36 -26.96
CA GLU A 118 4.05 -15.28 -26.07
C GLU A 118 2.50 -15.25 -25.97
N LEU A 119 1.98 -15.73 -24.85
CA LEU A 119 0.57 -15.58 -24.50
C LEU A 119 0.36 -14.30 -23.70
N HIS A 120 -0.63 -13.53 -24.10
CA HIS A 120 -1.03 -12.34 -23.35
C HIS A 120 -1.95 -12.73 -22.18
N ASP A 121 -1.73 -12.10 -21.06
CA ASP A 121 -2.60 -12.21 -19.88
C ASP A 121 -3.94 -11.49 -20.13
N VAL A 122 -4.95 -11.89 -19.39
CA VAL A 122 -6.28 -11.24 -19.42
C VAL A 122 -6.23 -9.87 -18.72
N SER A 123 -7.24 -9.06 -19.01
CA SER A 123 -7.44 -7.78 -18.30
C SER A 123 -7.44 -7.96 -16.78
N PRO A 124 -6.85 -7.01 -16.01
CA PRO A 124 -6.94 -7.00 -14.55
C PRO A 124 -8.37 -7.13 -14.02
N LYS A 125 -9.35 -6.63 -14.74
CA LYS A 125 -10.79 -6.73 -14.44
C LYS A 125 -11.27 -8.17 -14.30
N PHE A 126 -10.74 -9.11 -15.09
CA PHE A 126 -11.05 -10.53 -14.94
C PHE A 126 -10.71 -11.03 -13.53
N TYR A 127 -9.55 -10.68 -13.01
CA TYR A 127 -9.11 -11.12 -11.69
C TYR A 127 -9.97 -10.54 -10.56
N VAL A 128 -10.49 -9.31 -10.73
CA VAL A 128 -11.49 -8.74 -9.81
C VAL A 128 -12.77 -9.54 -9.85
N TYR A 129 -13.34 -9.78 -11.04
CA TYR A 129 -14.58 -10.54 -11.19
C TYR A 129 -14.45 -11.99 -10.74
N GLN A 130 -13.25 -12.59 -10.85
CA GLN A 130 -12.99 -13.91 -10.29
C GLN A 130 -13.19 -13.93 -8.76
N LYS A 131 -12.67 -12.93 -8.04
CA LYS A 131 -12.87 -12.80 -6.58
C LYS A 131 -14.31 -12.46 -6.26
N VAL A 132 -14.94 -11.57 -7.01
CA VAL A 132 -16.36 -11.24 -6.87
C VAL A 132 -17.23 -12.48 -7.06
N ASN A 133 -16.90 -13.35 -8.02
CA ASN A 133 -17.61 -14.61 -8.24
C ASN A 133 -17.46 -15.57 -7.03
N ILE A 134 -16.24 -15.76 -6.54
CA ILE A 134 -15.96 -16.60 -5.36
C ILE A 134 -16.72 -16.08 -4.13
N LEU A 135 -16.86 -14.76 -4.00
CA LEU A 135 -17.59 -14.09 -2.92
C LEU A 135 -19.10 -13.93 -3.20
N GLN A 136 -19.61 -14.58 -4.27
CA GLN A 136 -21.03 -14.62 -4.65
C GLN A 136 -21.63 -13.24 -4.98
N GLY A 137 -20.81 -12.30 -5.49
CA GLY A 137 -21.25 -10.94 -5.80
C GLY A 137 -21.88 -10.78 -7.19
N ILE A 138 -21.60 -11.66 -8.15
CA ILE A 138 -22.04 -11.48 -9.55
C ILE A 138 -23.55 -11.53 -9.70
N SER A 139 -24.22 -12.50 -9.06
CA SER A 139 -25.66 -12.68 -9.22
C SER A 139 -26.48 -11.45 -8.78
N ALA A 140 -26.15 -10.83 -7.65
CA ALA A 140 -26.85 -9.63 -7.19
C ALA A 140 -26.63 -8.44 -8.13
N ARG A 141 -25.41 -8.31 -8.65
CA ARG A 141 -25.01 -7.27 -9.60
C ARG A 141 -25.75 -7.41 -10.93
N ASN A 142 -25.73 -8.61 -11.54
CA ASN A 142 -26.44 -8.89 -12.79
C ASN A 142 -27.94 -8.69 -12.64
N LYS A 143 -28.53 -9.19 -11.54
CA LYS A 143 -29.96 -9.05 -11.27
C LYS A 143 -30.40 -7.58 -11.19
N LEU A 144 -29.64 -6.71 -10.52
CA LEU A 144 -29.99 -5.29 -10.47
C LEU A 144 -29.90 -4.64 -11.86
N LEU A 145 -28.90 -5.03 -12.67
CA LEU A 145 -28.75 -4.54 -14.03
C LEU A 145 -29.97 -4.95 -14.89
N GLU A 146 -30.42 -6.20 -14.81
CA GLU A 146 -31.62 -6.68 -15.49
C GLU A 146 -32.87 -5.89 -15.08
N GLU A 147 -33.06 -5.63 -13.78
CA GLU A 147 -34.19 -4.84 -13.27
C GLU A 147 -34.14 -3.38 -13.78
N ILE A 148 -32.95 -2.76 -13.88
CA ILE A 148 -32.77 -1.40 -14.40
C ILE A 148 -33.10 -1.34 -15.89
N VAL A 149 -32.61 -2.28 -16.68
CA VAL A 149 -32.82 -2.31 -18.14
C VAL A 149 -34.29 -2.62 -18.47
N ALA A 150 -34.91 -3.52 -17.71
CA ALA A 150 -36.33 -3.89 -17.89
C ALA A 150 -37.33 -2.87 -17.34
N ALA A 151 -36.88 -1.88 -16.58
CA ALA A 151 -37.76 -0.88 -15.95
C ALA A 151 -38.49 -0.03 -17.00
N LYS A 152 -39.67 0.48 -16.66
CA LYS A 152 -40.29 1.54 -17.45
C LYS A 152 -39.45 2.79 -17.36
N GLN A 153 -39.06 3.33 -18.52
CA GLN A 153 -38.12 4.46 -18.61
C GLN A 153 -38.52 5.65 -17.73
N GLU A 154 -39.79 6.00 -17.75
CA GLU A 154 -40.30 7.14 -16.96
C GLU A 154 -40.20 6.88 -15.46
N GLU A 155 -40.59 5.67 -14.99
CA GLU A 155 -40.55 5.31 -13.57
C GLU A 155 -39.10 5.25 -13.04
N LEU A 156 -38.16 4.68 -13.82
CA LEU A 156 -36.75 4.66 -13.48
C LEU A 156 -36.16 6.07 -13.44
N ALA A 157 -36.44 6.88 -14.47
CA ALA A 157 -35.90 8.24 -14.55
C ALA A 157 -36.39 9.12 -13.40
N GLN A 158 -37.69 9.06 -13.07
CA GLN A 158 -38.24 9.76 -11.90
C GLN A 158 -37.59 9.30 -10.59
N ALA A 159 -37.35 7.99 -10.43
CA ALA A 159 -36.71 7.43 -9.26
C ALA A 159 -35.27 7.92 -9.12
N VAL A 160 -34.48 7.87 -10.19
CA VAL A 160 -33.07 8.35 -10.19
C VAL A 160 -33.00 9.84 -9.90
N VAL A 161 -33.85 10.66 -10.51
CA VAL A 161 -33.93 12.11 -10.23
C VAL A 161 -34.21 12.37 -8.75
N ALA A 162 -35.19 11.65 -8.16
CA ALA A 162 -35.53 11.82 -6.74
C ALA A 162 -34.36 11.39 -5.83
N LYS A 163 -33.67 10.28 -6.14
CA LYS A 163 -32.50 9.80 -5.38
C LYS A 163 -31.32 10.77 -5.48
N LEU A 164 -30.99 11.26 -6.67
CA LEU A 164 -29.94 12.26 -6.88
C LEU A 164 -30.26 13.57 -6.18
N ALA A 165 -31.52 14.06 -6.25
CA ALA A 165 -31.94 15.26 -5.55
C ALA A 165 -31.85 15.09 -4.01
N ALA A 166 -32.10 13.91 -3.46
CA ALA A 166 -31.89 13.65 -2.04
C ALA A 166 -30.39 13.78 -1.68
N LEU A 167 -29.50 13.16 -2.46
CA LEU A 167 -28.05 13.26 -2.23
C LEU A 167 -27.53 14.70 -2.38
N ALA A 168 -28.05 15.47 -3.35
CA ALA A 168 -27.68 16.88 -3.52
C ALA A 168 -28.11 17.77 -2.32
N ASN A 169 -29.20 17.40 -1.64
CA ASN A 169 -29.65 18.07 -0.44
C ASN A 169 -29.05 17.50 0.86
N GLY A 170 -28.02 16.68 0.78
CA GLY A 170 -27.35 16.06 1.93
C GLY A 170 -28.20 15.02 2.67
N ARG A 171 -29.26 14.51 2.03
CA ARG A 171 -30.13 13.45 2.56
C ARG A 171 -29.72 12.09 2.03
N LEU A 172 -30.20 11.01 2.68
CA LEU A 172 -29.93 9.65 2.21
C LEU A 172 -30.78 9.33 0.97
N ALA A 173 -30.22 8.57 0.03
CA ALA A 173 -30.97 8.09 -1.12
C ALA A 173 -32.21 7.26 -0.68
N SER A 174 -32.09 6.50 0.40
CA SER A 174 -33.20 5.70 0.98
C SER A 174 -34.38 6.52 1.47
N GLU A 175 -34.20 7.81 1.78
CA GLU A 175 -35.27 8.71 2.23
C GLU A 175 -36.19 9.18 1.07
N ALA A 176 -35.72 9.08 -0.16
CA ALA A 176 -36.53 9.39 -1.33
C ALA A 176 -37.42 8.19 -1.70
N ALA A 177 -38.70 8.28 -1.40
CA ALA A 177 -39.69 7.28 -1.83
C ALA A 177 -39.88 7.33 -3.34
N THR A 178 -39.80 6.18 -4.01
CA THR A 178 -39.90 6.06 -5.47
C THR A 178 -40.78 4.88 -5.86
N LYS A 179 -41.43 4.96 -7.04
CA LYS A 179 -42.24 3.86 -7.58
C LYS A 179 -41.37 2.69 -8.01
N PHE A 180 -40.28 2.98 -8.73
CA PHE A 180 -39.26 1.97 -9.04
C PHE A 180 -38.45 1.70 -7.78
N ASN A 181 -38.58 0.53 -7.22
CA ASN A 181 -37.91 0.11 -5.99
C ASN A 181 -37.63 -1.40 -6.01
N PRO A 182 -36.68 -1.86 -6.86
CA PRO A 182 -36.34 -3.26 -6.97
C PRO A 182 -35.75 -3.81 -5.66
N LYS A 183 -36.04 -5.07 -5.35
CA LYS A 183 -35.42 -5.77 -4.22
C LYS A 183 -34.00 -6.16 -4.55
N VAL A 184 -33.05 -5.55 -3.92
CA VAL A 184 -31.60 -5.79 -4.06
C VAL A 184 -31.05 -6.44 -2.81
N ALA A 185 -30.17 -7.41 -2.98
CA ALA A 185 -29.38 -7.97 -1.90
C ALA A 185 -28.07 -7.22 -1.76
N ALA A 186 -27.77 -6.69 -0.57
CA ALA A 186 -26.45 -6.22 -0.25
C ALA A 186 -25.49 -7.41 -0.12
N VAL A 187 -24.38 -7.37 -0.86
CA VAL A 187 -23.40 -8.44 -0.89
C VAL A 187 -22.10 -7.98 -0.21
N GLN A 188 -21.56 -8.82 0.65
CA GLN A 188 -20.39 -8.50 1.47
C GLN A 188 -19.16 -8.03 0.67
N VAL A 189 -18.99 -8.42 -0.58
CA VAL A 189 -17.86 -7.98 -1.41
C VAL A 189 -17.97 -6.51 -1.81
N PHE A 190 -19.18 -5.97 -1.91
CA PHE A 190 -19.41 -4.55 -2.22
C PHE A 190 -19.78 -3.75 -0.98
N ASN A 191 -20.27 -4.42 0.06
CA ASN A 191 -20.64 -3.83 1.32
C ASN A 191 -20.16 -4.71 2.49
N PRO A 192 -18.91 -4.56 2.96
CA PRO A 192 -18.38 -5.37 4.06
C PRO A 192 -19.17 -5.26 5.37
N SER A 193 -19.91 -4.19 5.59
CA SER A 193 -20.74 -4.02 6.80
C SER A 193 -21.84 -5.07 6.94
N VAL A 194 -22.26 -5.72 5.84
CA VAL A 194 -23.25 -6.79 5.83
C VAL A 194 -22.63 -8.18 5.93
N GLY A 195 -21.30 -8.28 5.94
CA GLY A 195 -20.58 -9.54 5.97
C GLY A 195 -20.84 -10.37 7.20
N LYS A 196 -20.74 -11.70 7.06
CA LYS A 196 -20.71 -12.62 8.20
C LYS A 196 -19.38 -12.47 8.92
N GLY A 197 -19.35 -12.53 10.25
CA GLY A 197 -18.15 -12.41 11.07
C GLY A 197 -18.26 -11.32 12.15
N ILE A 198 -17.11 -10.86 12.66
CA ILE A 198 -17.05 -9.89 13.78
C ILE A 198 -17.67 -8.53 13.43
N ASN A 199 -17.57 -8.12 12.17
CA ASN A 199 -17.97 -6.78 11.71
C ASN A 199 -19.43 -6.70 11.21
N ARG A 200 -20.19 -7.79 11.36
CA ARG A 200 -21.57 -7.80 10.93
C ARG A 200 -22.41 -6.88 11.80
N LEU A 201 -23.09 -5.93 11.16
CA LEU A 201 -24.16 -5.19 11.82
C LEU A 201 -25.29 -6.16 12.18
N LYS A 202 -25.65 -6.19 13.46
CA LYS A 202 -26.79 -6.97 13.95
C LYS A 202 -28.04 -6.07 13.90
N ALA A 203 -29.04 -6.52 13.17
CA ALA A 203 -30.36 -5.97 13.35
C ALA A 203 -30.97 -6.57 14.63
N ASP A 204 -31.49 -5.71 15.50
CA ASP A 204 -32.30 -6.05 16.70
C ASP A 204 -31.73 -7.15 17.63
N GLY A 205 -30.41 -7.23 17.78
CA GLY A 205 -29.78 -8.13 18.75
C GLY A 205 -29.81 -9.63 18.42
N ALA A 206 -30.56 -10.08 17.43
CA ALA A 206 -30.80 -11.51 17.14
C ALA A 206 -29.80 -12.19 16.19
N GLY A 207 -28.78 -11.49 15.74
CA GLY A 207 -27.62 -12.09 15.05
C GLY A 207 -27.80 -12.59 13.61
N ARG A 208 -29.01 -12.74 13.08
CA ARG A 208 -29.30 -13.26 11.71
C ARG A 208 -30.43 -12.52 10.96
N GLY A 209 -30.92 -11.43 11.46
CA GLY A 209 -31.95 -10.63 10.81
C GLY A 209 -31.48 -9.97 9.50
N PRO A 210 -32.40 -9.56 8.63
CA PRO A 210 -32.06 -8.73 7.49
C PRO A 210 -31.47 -7.41 7.98
N LEU A 211 -30.57 -6.82 7.15
CA LEU A 211 -30.07 -5.48 7.43
C LEU A 211 -31.23 -4.48 7.47
N PRO A 212 -31.17 -3.47 8.33
CA PRO A 212 -32.09 -2.35 8.25
C PRO A 212 -32.09 -1.77 6.83
N SER A 213 -33.25 -1.41 6.32
CA SER A 213 -33.43 -0.84 4.97
C SER A 213 -32.56 0.40 4.72
N ALA A 214 -32.18 1.13 5.79
CA ALA A 214 -31.25 2.24 5.74
C ALA A 214 -29.84 1.88 5.23
N PHE A 215 -29.47 0.60 5.23
CA PHE A 215 -28.19 0.10 4.73
C PHE A 215 -28.30 -0.64 3.39
N VAL A 216 -29.52 -0.83 2.89
CA VAL A 216 -29.80 -1.58 1.65
C VAL A 216 -30.80 -0.77 0.83
N ASP A 217 -30.31 0.13 0.05
CA ASP A 217 -31.08 0.88 -0.94
C ASP A 217 -30.58 0.49 -2.34
N TRP A 218 -31.51 0.23 -3.27
CA TRP A 218 -31.14 -0.23 -4.62
C TRP A 218 -30.25 0.76 -5.35
N PHE A 219 -30.46 2.06 -5.14
CA PHE A 219 -29.69 3.09 -5.79
C PHE A 219 -28.26 3.17 -5.21
N GLU A 220 -28.11 3.05 -3.88
CA GLU A 220 -26.79 2.95 -3.25
C GLU A 220 -26.04 1.69 -3.69
N GLU A 221 -26.71 0.52 -3.81
CA GLU A 221 -26.06 -0.70 -4.34
C GLU A 221 -25.67 -0.52 -5.81
N TRP A 222 -26.51 0.15 -6.62
CA TRP A 222 -26.16 0.50 -7.99
C TRP A 222 -24.87 1.33 -8.05
N LEU A 223 -24.79 2.39 -7.24
CA LEU A 223 -23.57 3.21 -7.12
C LEU A 223 -22.36 2.36 -6.71
N ARG A 224 -22.52 1.42 -5.75
CA ARG A 224 -21.43 0.51 -5.34
C ARG A 224 -20.98 -0.40 -6.48
N PHE A 225 -21.91 -0.92 -7.27
CA PHE A 225 -21.58 -1.75 -8.45
C PHE A 225 -20.84 -0.94 -9.51
N ILE A 226 -21.27 0.29 -9.80
CA ILE A 226 -20.56 1.19 -10.70
C ILE A 226 -19.15 1.49 -10.17
N GLY A 227 -19.02 1.89 -8.91
CA GLY A 227 -17.73 2.21 -8.29
C GLY A 227 -16.79 1.01 -8.21
N SER A 228 -17.32 -0.19 -8.05
CA SER A 228 -16.53 -1.42 -8.05
C SER A 228 -15.80 -1.69 -9.35
N ASP A 229 -16.34 -1.26 -10.48
CA ASP A 229 -15.69 -1.38 -11.78
C ASP A 229 -14.55 -0.37 -11.98
N VAL A 230 -14.46 0.64 -11.12
CA VAL A 230 -13.46 1.70 -11.20
C VAL A 230 -12.31 1.48 -10.22
N VAL A 231 -12.61 1.21 -8.95
CA VAL A 231 -11.59 1.25 -7.88
C VAL A 231 -11.45 -0.04 -7.07
N LEU A 232 -12.29 -1.06 -7.31
CA LEU A 232 -12.20 -2.34 -6.60
C LEU A 232 -11.12 -3.21 -7.23
N SER A 233 -10.27 -3.76 -6.40
CA SER A 233 -9.29 -4.78 -6.77
C SER A 233 -9.26 -5.90 -5.74
N GLY A 234 -8.51 -6.96 -5.98
CA GLY A 234 -8.44 -8.05 -5.02
C GLY A 234 -7.28 -9.00 -5.24
N ASN A 235 -6.73 -9.48 -4.14
CA ASN A 235 -5.64 -10.44 -4.09
C ASN A 235 -6.10 -11.74 -3.44
N SER A 236 -5.57 -12.88 -3.94
CA SER A 236 -5.66 -14.15 -3.24
C SER A 236 -4.50 -14.28 -2.24
N ILE A 237 -4.81 -14.65 -1.01
CA ILE A 237 -3.87 -14.90 0.08
C ILE A 237 -4.01 -16.38 0.48
N GLY A 238 -3.32 -17.27 -0.23
CA GLY A 238 -3.63 -18.70 -0.17
C GLY A 238 -5.07 -18.95 -0.66
N ASP A 239 -5.88 -19.55 0.20
CA ASP A 239 -7.33 -19.79 -0.06
C ASP A 239 -8.22 -18.60 0.32
N ASP A 240 -7.66 -17.62 1.01
CA ASP A 240 -8.34 -16.41 1.45
C ASP A 240 -8.35 -15.33 0.35
N ILE A 241 -9.23 -14.33 0.51
CA ILE A 241 -9.34 -13.22 -0.44
C ILE A 241 -9.22 -11.90 0.32
N LYS A 242 -8.39 -11.00 -0.19
CA LYS A 242 -8.32 -9.63 0.27
C LYS A 242 -8.79 -8.69 -0.85
N MET A 243 -9.86 -7.95 -0.59
CA MET A 243 -10.36 -6.93 -1.50
C MET A 243 -9.80 -5.58 -1.07
N ASN A 244 -9.41 -4.76 -2.05
CA ASN A 244 -8.82 -3.44 -1.85
C ASN A 244 -9.62 -2.40 -2.64
N VAL A 245 -9.78 -1.20 -2.07
CA VAL A 245 -10.40 -0.05 -2.70
C VAL A 245 -9.54 1.18 -2.45
N VAL A 246 -9.13 1.85 -3.52
CA VAL A 246 -8.41 3.12 -3.44
C VAL A 246 -9.39 4.24 -3.06
N VAL A 247 -9.06 4.99 -2.01
CA VAL A 247 -9.90 6.07 -1.49
C VAL A 247 -9.47 7.40 -2.10
N PRO A 248 -10.33 8.10 -2.85
CA PRO A 248 -10.02 9.42 -3.35
C PRO A 248 -9.96 10.44 -2.21
N ALA A 249 -8.85 11.19 -2.10
CA ALA A 249 -8.78 12.39 -1.25
C ALA A 249 -9.43 13.57 -1.98
N ARG A 250 -8.95 13.85 -3.18
CA ARG A 250 -9.51 14.82 -4.13
C ARG A 250 -9.15 14.40 -5.55
N ALA A 251 -10.04 13.68 -6.21
CA ALA A 251 -9.80 13.12 -7.54
C ALA A 251 -10.96 13.38 -8.49
N SER A 252 -10.65 13.67 -9.77
CA SER A 252 -11.67 13.71 -10.82
C SER A 252 -12.00 12.29 -11.30
N TYR A 253 -13.15 12.12 -11.99
CA TYR A 253 -13.48 10.83 -12.58
C TYR A 253 -12.42 10.37 -13.60
N ARG A 254 -11.82 11.29 -14.33
CA ARG A 254 -10.71 10.98 -15.26
C ARG A 254 -9.55 10.33 -14.52
N HIS A 255 -9.17 10.87 -13.36
CA HIS A 255 -8.11 10.28 -12.53
C HIS A 255 -8.48 8.89 -12.00
N LEU A 256 -9.74 8.72 -11.58
CA LEU A 256 -10.25 7.44 -11.09
C LEU A 256 -10.26 6.37 -12.18
N SER A 257 -10.62 6.71 -13.41
CA SER A 257 -10.68 5.76 -14.53
C SER A 257 -9.30 5.19 -14.89
N GLU A 258 -8.22 5.92 -14.64
CA GLU A 258 -6.86 5.43 -14.87
C GLU A 258 -6.46 4.31 -13.90
N LEU A 259 -7.09 4.25 -12.71
CA LEU A 259 -6.84 3.16 -11.75
C LEU A 259 -7.25 1.77 -12.27
N GLU A 260 -8.02 1.68 -13.35
CA GLU A 260 -8.29 0.40 -14.01
C GLU A 260 -7.00 -0.30 -14.50
N GLN A 261 -5.92 0.46 -14.71
CA GLN A 261 -4.61 -0.05 -15.11
C GLN A 261 -3.73 -0.48 -13.91
N LEU A 262 -4.12 -0.09 -12.69
CA LEU A 262 -3.35 -0.40 -11.49
C LEU A 262 -3.39 -1.90 -11.21
N LYS A 263 -2.21 -2.51 -11.09
CA LYS A 263 -2.05 -3.92 -10.71
C LYS A 263 -1.40 -3.99 -9.34
N PHE A 264 -2.06 -4.66 -8.41
CA PHE A 264 -1.47 -4.93 -7.10
C PHE A 264 -0.61 -6.18 -7.13
N SER A 265 0.53 -6.11 -6.45
CA SER A 265 1.48 -7.21 -6.33
C SER A 265 0.86 -8.41 -5.63
N TYR A 266 1.13 -9.60 -6.16
CA TYR A 266 0.73 -10.84 -5.51
C TYR A 266 1.64 -11.16 -4.33
N VAL A 267 1.06 -11.41 -3.17
CA VAL A 267 1.76 -11.89 -1.98
C VAL A 267 0.90 -12.89 -1.21
N ARG A 268 1.57 -13.75 -0.42
CA ARG A 268 0.89 -14.83 0.31
C ARG A 268 0.40 -14.44 1.70
N THR A 269 0.68 -13.22 2.16
CA THR A 269 0.38 -12.79 3.53
C THR A 269 -0.30 -11.43 3.56
N SER A 270 -1.15 -11.21 4.57
CA SER A 270 -2.08 -10.09 4.62
C SER A 270 -1.44 -8.73 4.90
N ARG A 271 -0.49 -8.65 5.86
CA ARG A 271 0.17 -7.38 6.22
C ARG A 271 1.08 -6.89 5.11
N LYS A 272 1.83 -7.83 4.52
CA LYS A 272 2.68 -7.55 3.36
C LYS A 272 1.85 -7.06 2.17
N ALA A 273 0.68 -7.67 1.94
CA ALA A 273 -0.26 -7.21 0.92
C ALA A 273 -0.71 -5.76 1.14
N ASP A 274 -0.93 -5.34 2.39
CA ASP A 274 -1.28 -3.97 2.74
C ASP A 274 -0.16 -2.98 2.37
N ILE A 275 1.07 -3.28 2.79
CA ILE A 275 2.23 -2.42 2.55
C ILE A 275 2.50 -2.31 1.04
N LEU A 276 2.47 -3.45 0.34
CA LEU A 276 2.73 -3.47 -1.10
C LEU A 276 1.61 -2.80 -1.90
N ALA A 277 0.36 -2.83 -1.45
CA ALA A 277 -0.72 -2.09 -2.10
C ALA A 277 -0.47 -0.57 -2.08
N VAL A 278 0.06 -0.04 -0.97
CA VAL A 278 0.47 1.37 -0.90
C VAL A 278 1.63 1.65 -1.86
N PHE A 279 2.65 0.79 -1.89
CA PHE A 279 3.77 0.96 -2.80
C PHE A 279 3.37 0.87 -4.27
N ASP A 280 2.54 -0.12 -4.64
CA ASP A 280 2.07 -0.27 -6.01
C ASP A 280 1.27 0.96 -6.46
N LEU A 281 0.44 1.52 -5.57
CA LEU A 281 -0.29 2.75 -5.86
C LEU A 281 0.65 3.95 -6.00
N VAL A 282 1.61 4.12 -5.09
CA VAL A 282 2.57 5.24 -5.17
C VAL A 282 3.45 5.13 -6.42
N LEU A 283 3.94 3.92 -6.75
CA LEU A 283 4.70 3.68 -7.99
C LEU A 283 3.87 4.00 -9.24
N PHE A 284 2.62 3.55 -9.27
CA PHE A 284 1.70 3.87 -10.36
C PHE A 284 1.52 5.38 -10.53
N LEU A 285 1.37 6.13 -9.43
CA LEU A 285 1.26 7.59 -9.46
C LEU A 285 2.56 8.23 -9.97
N MET A 286 3.72 7.72 -9.55
CA MET A 286 5.02 8.21 -10.01
C MET A 286 5.27 7.90 -11.50
N ASP A 287 4.86 6.72 -11.98
CA ASP A 287 4.97 6.36 -13.40
C ASP A 287 4.13 7.26 -14.28
N LYS A 288 2.93 7.62 -13.83
CA LYS A 288 2.07 8.56 -14.55
C LYS A 288 2.61 10.00 -14.52
N ALA A 289 3.25 10.42 -13.43
CA ALA A 289 3.89 11.73 -13.31
C ALA A 289 5.11 11.88 -14.24
N ASP A 290 5.75 10.78 -14.62
CA ASP A 290 6.92 10.74 -15.52
C ASP A 290 6.55 10.92 -17.02
N VAL A 291 5.26 10.98 -17.36
CA VAL A 291 4.79 11.13 -18.75
C VAL A 291 4.64 12.62 -19.09
N PRO A 292 5.35 13.16 -20.13
CA PRO A 292 5.36 14.57 -20.49
C PRO A 292 3.98 15.15 -20.86
N THR A 293 3.04 14.31 -21.30
CA THR A 293 1.66 14.68 -21.65
C THR A 293 0.69 14.41 -20.51
N GLY A 294 1.17 14.57 -19.28
CA GLY A 294 0.53 14.13 -18.07
C GLY A 294 -0.93 14.53 -17.91
N THR A 295 -1.66 13.65 -17.31
CA THR A 295 -2.98 13.92 -16.76
C THR A 295 -2.86 14.98 -15.66
N ASP A 296 -3.97 15.65 -15.35
CA ASP A 296 -4.01 16.74 -14.38
C ASP A 296 -3.43 16.33 -12.99
N TRP A 297 -3.64 15.09 -12.54
CA TRP A 297 -3.08 14.62 -11.26
C TRP A 297 -1.56 14.34 -11.33
N ALA A 298 -1.05 13.93 -12.47
CA ALA A 298 0.39 13.82 -12.68
C ALA A 298 1.06 15.19 -12.55
N TYR A 299 0.45 16.22 -13.15
CA TYR A 299 0.89 17.60 -12.98
C TYR A 299 0.82 18.05 -11.52
N ARG A 300 -0.24 17.71 -10.78
CA ARG A 300 -0.38 18.04 -9.35
C ARG A 300 0.75 17.43 -8.53
N VAL A 301 1.13 16.17 -8.79
CA VAL A 301 2.27 15.54 -8.13
C VAL A 301 3.58 16.23 -8.47
N GLN A 302 3.79 16.63 -9.74
CA GLN A 302 4.99 17.36 -10.16
C GLN A 302 5.10 18.76 -9.54
N VAL A 303 4.00 19.43 -9.25
CA VAL A 303 4.00 20.76 -8.60
C VAL A 303 4.00 20.70 -7.08
N GLY A 304 4.30 19.54 -6.49
CA GLY A 304 4.56 19.37 -5.06
C GLY A 304 3.37 18.89 -4.23
N GLU A 305 2.25 18.51 -4.87
CA GLU A 305 1.21 17.79 -4.14
C GLU A 305 1.67 16.34 -3.83
N ALA A 306 1.49 15.89 -2.59
CA ALA A 306 1.78 14.51 -2.24
C ALA A 306 0.76 13.57 -2.88
N PRO A 307 1.10 12.30 -3.19
CA PRO A 307 0.13 11.29 -3.62
C PRO A 307 -1.10 11.20 -2.71
N ARG A 308 -0.94 11.45 -1.41
CA ARG A 308 -2.01 11.47 -0.42
C ARG A 308 -3.05 12.57 -0.65
N ASP A 309 -2.69 13.67 -1.32
CA ASP A 309 -3.63 14.75 -1.63
C ASP A 309 -4.58 14.38 -2.78
N VAL A 310 -4.20 13.38 -3.57
CA VAL A 310 -5.02 12.81 -4.65
C VAL A 310 -5.81 11.59 -4.17
N PHE A 311 -5.13 10.66 -3.48
CA PHE A 311 -5.72 9.46 -2.87
C PHE A 311 -5.28 9.33 -1.42
N SER A 312 -6.24 9.25 -0.51
CA SER A 312 -5.95 9.30 0.93
C SER A 312 -5.49 7.96 1.51
N ALA A 313 -6.01 6.86 1.00
CA ALA A 313 -5.81 5.54 1.58
C ALA A 313 -6.11 4.39 0.62
N VAL A 314 -5.71 3.19 1.01
CA VAL A 314 -6.26 1.92 0.51
C VAL A 314 -7.09 1.28 1.61
N GLN A 315 -8.39 1.16 1.40
CA GLN A 315 -9.31 0.44 2.29
C GLN A 315 -9.37 -1.03 1.88
N THR A 316 -9.40 -1.91 2.87
CA THR A 316 -9.34 -3.35 2.62
C THR A 316 -10.38 -4.13 3.42
N ALA A 317 -10.87 -5.25 2.86
CA ALA A 317 -11.61 -6.27 3.59
C ALA A 317 -11.00 -7.65 3.34
N TYR A 318 -10.73 -8.37 4.42
CA TYR A 318 -10.13 -9.70 4.38
C TYR A 318 -11.19 -10.78 4.61
N PHE A 319 -11.39 -11.62 3.61
CA PHE A 319 -12.35 -12.70 3.58
C PHE A 319 -11.64 -14.03 3.82
N LYS A 320 -11.88 -14.63 4.97
CA LYS A 320 -11.26 -15.90 5.35
C LYS A 320 -12.03 -17.08 4.76
N SER A 321 -11.30 -18.02 4.16
CA SER A 321 -11.89 -19.25 3.62
C SER A 321 -12.15 -20.27 4.73
N LEU A 322 -13.40 -20.51 5.03
CA LEU A 322 -13.85 -21.53 5.97
C LEU A 322 -14.79 -22.52 5.23
N GLY A 323 -14.23 -23.29 4.31
CA GLY A 323 -15.01 -24.14 3.42
C GLY A 323 -15.88 -23.32 2.47
N SER A 324 -17.19 -23.54 2.48
CA SER A 324 -18.16 -22.79 1.68
C SER A 324 -18.41 -21.36 2.19
N ALA A 325 -18.11 -21.09 3.45
CA ALA A 325 -18.27 -19.76 4.04
C ALA A 325 -17.03 -18.88 3.82
N LYS A 326 -17.26 -17.62 3.51
CA LYS A 326 -16.20 -16.60 3.34
C LYS A 326 -16.48 -15.41 4.27
N PRO A 327 -16.39 -15.59 5.61
CA PRO A 327 -16.63 -14.51 6.55
C PRO A 327 -15.53 -13.47 6.47
N ILE A 328 -15.89 -12.21 6.77
CA ILE A 328 -14.94 -11.12 6.91
C ILE A 328 -14.24 -11.25 8.27
N SER A 329 -12.92 -11.39 8.26
CA SER A 329 -12.09 -11.48 9.46
C SER A 329 -11.48 -10.14 9.85
N ASN A 330 -11.27 -9.23 8.87
CA ASN A 330 -10.72 -7.91 9.13
C ASN A 330 -11.18 -6.89 8.09
N ILE A 331 -11.38 -5.64 8.53
CA ILE A 331 -11.54 -4.45 7.71
C ILE A 331 -10.47 -3.47 8.18
N ALA A 332 -9.70 -2.92 7.25
CA ALA A 332 -8.62 -1.99 7.55
C ALA A 332 -8.56 -0.85 6.53
N SER A 333 -7.93 0.23 6.94
CA SER A 333 -7.56 1.33 6.05
C SER A 333 -6.09 1.64 6.28
N ILE A 334 -5.34 1.80 5.21
CA ILE A 334 -3.94 2.20 5.26
C ILE A 334 -3.82 3.50 4.51
N GLY A 335 -3.45 4.57 5.23
CA GLY A 335 -3.21 5.89 4.65
C GLY A 335 -2.02 5.87 3.69
N LEU A 336 -2.05 6.74 2.69
CA LEU A 336 -0.87 7.03 1.91
C LEU A 336 0.04 7.98 2.69
N PRO A 337 1.37 7.79 2.62
CA PRO A 337 2.32 8.67 3.29
C PRO A 337 2.28 10.10 2.75
N GLN A 338 2.41 11.10 3.62
CA GLN A 338 2.52 12.52 3.24
C GLN A 338 3.92 12.92 2.79
N TRP A 339 4.93 12.18 3.22
CA TRP A 339 6.34 12.50 2.97
C TRP A 339 6.83 12.16 1.55
N PHE A 340 6.01 11.50 0.72
CA PHE A 340 6.28 11.38 -0.71
C PHE A 340 5.93 12.70 -1.41
N SER A 341 6.81 13.67 -1.38
CA SER A 341 6.65 14.92 -2.13
C SER A 341 7.54 14.93 -3.37
N VAL A 342 7.01 15.42 -4.48
CA VAL A 342 7.73 15.59 -5.74
C VAL A 342 7.82 17.09 -6.03
N GLN A 343 9.01 17.65 -5.99
CA GLN A 343 9.26 19.06 -6.31
C GLN A 343 10.00 19.22 -7.65
N GLU A 344 10.68 18.16 -8.10
CA GLU A 344 11.40 18.10 -9.37
C GLU A 344 11.38 16.66 -9.91
N GLU A 345 11.58 16.50 -11.21
CA GLU A 345 11.56 15.21 -11.90
C GLU A 345 12.57 14.20 -11.31
N ALA A 346 13.75 14.67 -10.88
CA ALA A 346 14.76 13.84 -10.23
C ALA A 346 14.25 13.16 -8.95
N HIS A 347 13.28 13.76 -8.26
CA HIS A 347 12.67 13.14 -7.06
C HIS A 347 11.87 11.89 -7.41
N ILE A 348 11.23 11.82 -8.59
CA ILE A 348 10.46 10.64 -9.03
C ILE A 348 11.38 9.43 -9.11
N VAL A 349 12.55 9.56 -9.74
CA VAL A 349 13.53 8.48 -9.88
C VAL A 349 14.03 8.02 -8.52
N ARG A 350 14.30 8.97 -7.60
CA ARG A 350 14.76 8.64 -6.23
C ARG A 350 13.68 7.91 -5.45
N TRP A 351 12.42 8.37 -5.50
CA TRP A 351 11.30 7.69 -4.83
C TRP A 351 11.08 6.28 -5.35
N LYS A 352 11.12 6.07 -6.67
CA LYS A 352 11.06 4.73 -7.28
C LYS A 352 12.18 3.83 -6.73
N THR A 353 13.42 4.34 -6.69
CA THR A 353 14.58 3.60 -6.16
C THR A 353 14.39 3.20 -4.70
N PHE A 354 13.92 4.12 -3.83
CA PHE A 354 13.68 3.83 -2.42
C PHE A 354 12.58 2.79 -2.24
N ILE A 355 11.47 2.92 -2.95
CA ILE A 355 10.34 1.99 -2.87
C ILE A 355 10.78 0.58 -3.29
N GLU A 356 11.52 0.44 -4.40
CA GLU A 356 12.00 -0.86 -4.87
C GLU A 356 13.01 -1.49 -3.89
N GLU A 357 13.89 -0.71 -3.28
CA GLU A 357 14.81 -1.19 -2.25
C GLU A 357 14.04 -1.67 -1.02
N HIS A 358 13.11 -0.86 -0.50
CA HIS A 358 12.29 -1.21 0.66
C HIS A 358 11.41 -2.43 0.37
N ARG A 359 10.84 -2.50 -0.82
CA ARG A 359 10.07 -3.64 -1.30
C ARG A 359 10.87 -4.93 -1.28
N GLY A 360 12.12 -4.87 -1.77
CA GLY A 360 13.04 -6.00 -1.76
C GLY A 360 13.41 -6.47 -0.36
N VAL A 361 13.54 -5.55 0.61
CA VAL A 361 13.79 -5.87 2.03
C VAL A 361 12.56 -6.54 2.66
N LEU A 362 11.37 -5.93 2.49
CA LEU A 362 10.13 -6.41 3.09
C LEU A 362 9.69 -7.76 2.53
N PHE A 363 10.04 -8.05 1.28
CA PHE A 363 9.70 -9.32 0.65
C PHE A 363 10.32 -10.54 1.36
N LEU A 364 11.50 -10.36 1.98
CA LEU A 364 12.20 -11.42 2.73
C LEU A 364 11.57 -11.75 4.08
N LEU A 365 10.72 -10.87 4.62
CA LEU A 365 10.09 -11.06 5.93
C LEU A 365 8.93 -12.05 5.83
N ASP A 366 8.81 -12.94 6.80
CA ASP A 366 7.77 -13.96 6.91
C ASP A 366 6.78 -13.58 8.01
N GLU A 367 5.53 -13.31 7.63
CA GLU A 367 4.49 -12.87 8.56
C GLU A 367 4.10 -13.92 9.60
N ASP A 368 4.39 -15.21 9.32
CA ASP A 368 4.09 -16.31 10.25
C ASP A 368 5.11 -16.39 11.40
N LYS A 369 6.24 -15.68 11.31
CA LYS A 369 7.24 -15.58 12.36
C LYS A 369 7.06 -14.30 13.17
N THR A 370 6.95 -14.43 14.49
CA THR A 370 6.66 -13.31 15.41
C THR A 370 7.59 -12.11 15.24
N GLU A 371 8.92 -12.34 15.20
CA GLU A 371 9.91 -11.27 15.04
C GLU A 371 9.76 -10.55 13.70
N GLU A 372 9.52 -11.30 12.61
CA GLU A 372 9.36 -10.77 11.27
C GLU A 372 7.99 -10.08 11.07
N ALA A 373 6.94 -10.61 11.70
CA ALA A 373 5.62 -9.99 11.78
C ALA A 373 5.64 -8.65 12.52
N GLU A 374 6.44 -8.52 13.59
CA GLU A 374 6.63 -7.26 14.31
C GLU A 374 7.34 -6.22 13.42
N LEU A 375 8.35 -6.63 12.66
CA LEU A 375 9.01 -5.75 11.68
C LEU A 375 8.01 -5.21 10.65
N LEU A 376 7.15 -6.07 10.09
CA LEU A 376 6.11 -5.65 9.16
C LEU A 376 5.09 -4.70 9.82
N HIS A 377 4.82 -4.88 11.11
CA HIS A 377 3.92 -4.00 11.87
C HIS A 377 4.50 -2.59 12.02
N LEU A 378 5.75 -2.49 12.46
CA LEU A 378 6.46 -1.22 12.57
C LEU A 378 6.51 -0.47 11.22
N TYR A 379 6.74 -1.20 10.14
CA TYR A 379 6.79 -0.62 8.81
C TYR A 379 5.41 -0.14 8.34
N ARG A 380 4.35 -0.91 8.62
CA ARG A 380 2.98 -0.54 8.30
C ARG A 380 2.52 0.71 9.07
N ASP A 381 2.86 0.81 10.35
CA ASP A 381 2.54 1.97 11.19
C ASP A 381 3.25 3.23 10.67
N PHE A 382 4.49 3.10 10.24
CA PHE A 382 5.23 4.17 9.56
C PHE A 382 4.49 4.65 8.30
N LEU A 383 4.10 3.73 7.41
CA LEU A 383 3.43 4.11 6.16
C LEU A 383 2.08 4.79 6.41
N SER A 384 1.27 4.26 7.32
CA SER A 384 -0.10 4.74 7.51
C SER A 384 -0.20 5.98 8.40
N GLY A 385 0.78 6.20 9.29
CA GLY A 385 0.74 7.25 10.31
C GLY A 385 1.82 8.31 10.19
N ASP A 386 2.69 8.23 9.20
CA ASP A 386 3.89 9.06 9.08
C ASP A 386 4.76 9.02 10.37
N ASP A 387 4.72 7.86 11.06
CA ASP A 387 5.46 7.65 12.32
C ASP A 387 6.91 7.27 12.06
N TRP A 388 7.76 8.27 11.90
CA TRP A 388 9.19 8.11 11.68
C TRP A 388 9.91 7.35 12.80
N LEU A 389 9.43 7.42 14.04
CA LEU A 389 10.03 6.65 15.12
C LEU A 389 9.79 5.15 14.93
N SER A 390 8.61 4.74 14.46
CA SER A 390 8.33 3.35 14.06
C SER A 390 9.23 2.90 12.91
N PHE A 391 9.53 3.76 11.93
CA PHE A 391 10.49 3.44 10.88
C PHE A 391 11.91 3.24 11.42
N LEU A 392 12.38 4.11 12.31
CA LEU A 392 13.70 3.96 12.93
C LEU A 392 13.78 2.69 13.79
N ARG A 393 12.71 2.35 14.53
CA ARG A 393 12.59 1.08 15.26
C ARG A 393 12.61 -0.12 14.32
N PHE A 394 11.95 0.00 13.15
CA PHE A 394 12.03 -1.02 12.11
C PHE A 394 13.48 -1.20 11.65
N LEU A 395 14.18 -0.13 11.27
CA LEU A 395 15.56 -0.19 10.79
C LEU A 395 16.51 -0.81 11.82
N GLY A 396 16.44 -0.37 13.09
CA GLY A 396 17.25 -0.91 14.16
C GLY A 396 16.97 -2.40 14.46
N SER A 397 15.68 -2.77 14.47
CA SER A 397 15.27 -4.17 14.68
C SER A 397 15.62 -5.05 13.49
N TYR A 398 15.49 -4.53 12.25
CA TYR A 398 15.92 -5.20 11.03
C TYR A 398 17.44 -5.43 11.01
N GLY A 399 18.24 -4.47 11.49
CA GLY A 399 19.68 -4.64 11.67
C GLY A 399 20.00 -5.84 12.57
N CYS A 400 19.35 -5.96 13.72
CA CYS A 400 19.48 -7.10 14.63
C CYS A 400 19.09 -8.43 13.95
N TRP A 401 17.92 -8.44 13.28
CA TRP A 401 17.40 -9.61 12.57
C TRP A 401 18.32 -10.04 11.42
N SER A 402 18.83 -9.10 10.64
CA SER A 402 19.70 -9.38 9.50
C SER A 402 21.03 -10.00 9.93
N MET A 403 21.60 -9.59 11.07
CA MET A 403 22.79 -10.21 11.64
C MET A 403 22.55 -11.70 11.98
N LYS A 404 21.44 -12.02 12.65
CA LYS A 404 21.07 -13.41 12.98
C LYS A 404 20.91 -14.27 11.72
N ARG A 405 20.29 -13.70 10.67
CA ARG A 405 20.08 -14.42 9.40
C ARG A 405 21.39 -14.68 8.66
N ARG A 406 22.30 -13.70 8.60
CA ARG A 406 23.62 -13.89 7.99
C ARG A 406 24.41 -14.98 8.71
N GLU A 407 24.40 -15.01 10.04
CA GLU A 407 25.04 -16.08 10.81
C GLU A 407 24.44 -17.46 10.51
N ALA A 408 23.12 -17.51 10.32
CA ALA A 408 22.42 -18.73 9.89
C ALA A 408 22.56 -19.03 8.38
N LYS A 409 23.37 -18.26 7.63
CA LYS A 409 23.56 -18.37 6.17
C LYS A 409 22.25 -18.29 5.37
N LYS A 410 21.29 -17.48 5.84
CA LYS A 410 20.01 -17.25 5.17
C LYS A 410 20.05 -15.94 4.38
N PRO A 411 19.30 -15.83 3.27
CA PRO A 411 19.24 -14.61 2.45
C PRO A 411 18.89 -13.36 3.28
N THR A 412 19.61 -12.27 3.04
CA THR A 412 19.37 -10.96 3.63
C THR A 412 19.58 -9.89 2.57
N ARG A 413 18.88 -8.76 2.72
CA ARG A 413 19.13 -7.54 1.93
C ARG A 413 19.51 -6.41 2.87
N SER A 414 20.52 -5.63 2.53
CA SER A 414 20.92 -4.44 3.28
C SER A 414 20.40 -3.20 2.58
N PHE A 415 19.93 -2.23 3.37
CA PHE A 415 19.69 -0.89 2.84
C PHE A 415 21.00 -0.24 2.38
N VAL A 416 20.92 0.61 1.36
CA VAL A 416 22.04 1.44 0.91
C VAL A 416 22.10 2.69 1.78
N LYS A 417 23.25 2.96 2.38
CA LYS A 417 23.43 4.11 3.30
C LYS A 417 23.02 5.42 2.65
N LYS A 418 23.47 5.69 1.43
CA LYS A 418 23.15 6.89 0.67
C LYS A 418 21.64 7.03 0.40
N HIS A 419 20.94 5.94 0.11
CA HIS A 419 19.48 5.98 -0.09
C HIS A 419 18.74 6.38 1.19
N LEU A 420 19.18 5.91 2.36
CA LEU A 420 18.58 6.34 3.63
C LEU A 420 18.89 7.82 3.93
N GLU A 421 20.11 8.30 3.67
CA GLU A 421 20.48 9.71 3.82
C GLU A 421 19.62 10.61 2.93
N GLU A 422 19.45 10.22 1.66
CA GLU A 422 18.59 10.94 0.70
C GLU A 422 17.13 10.89 1.09
N LEU A 423 16.61 9.71 1.52
CA LEU A 423 15.24 9.55 2.01
C LEU A 423 14.95 10.52 3.16
N PHE A 424 15.81 10.59 4.18
CA PHE A 424 15.63 11.50 5.30
C PHE A 424 15.75 12.98 4.90
N THR A 425 16.63 13.30 3.96
CA THR A 425 16.79 14.66 3.46
C THR A 425 15.56 15.13 2.68
N LEU A 426 14.99 14.26 1.83
CA LEU A 426 13.80 14.58 1.04
C LEU A 426 12.53 14.63 1.89
N SER A 427 12.39 13.73 2.85
CA SER A 427 11.18 13.60 3.68
C SER A 427 11.12 14.58 4.85
N GLN A 428 12.25 15.11 5.27
CA GLN A 428 12.37 16.05 6.40
C GLN A 428 11.57 15.62 7.64
N PRO A 429 11.85 14.45 8.23
CA PRO A 429 11.14 13.98 9.39
C PRO A 429 11.20 14.99 10.55
N ARG A 430 10.15 15.04 11.38
CA ARG A 430 10.12 15.92 12.57
C ARG A 430 11.13 15.54 13.65
N LEU A 431 11.79 14.39 13.53
CA LEU A 431 12.90 13.97 14.38
C LEU A 431 14.22 14.57 13.87
N PRO A 432 15.24 14.79 14.71
CA PRO A 432 16.51 15.43 14.32
C PRO A 432 17.42 14.52 13.48
N VAL A 433 16.83 13.70 12.59
CA VAL A 433 17.54 12.66 11.85
C VAL A 433 18.64 13.24 10.97
N VAL A 434 18.34 14.31 10.22
CA VAL A 434 19.29 14.94 9.29
C VAL A 434 20.50 15.52 10.05
N GLU A 435 20.29 16.13 11.21
CA GLU A 435 21.38 16.65 12.04
C GLU A 435 22.25 15.50 12.58
N VAL A 436 21.61 14.43 13.05
CA VAL A 436 22.29 13.23 13.58
C VAL A 436 23.17 12.58 12.53
N ILE A 437 22.65 12.32 11.33
CA ILE A 437 23.41 11.64 10.28
C ILE A 437 24.56 12.46 9.73
N ASN A 438 24.52 13.80 9.86
CA ASN A 438 25.58 14.70 9.46
C ASN A 438 26.65 14.92 10.56
N ASN A 439 26.43 14.42 11.78
CA ASN A 439 27.39 14.54 12.88
C ASN A 439 28.57 13.57 12.66
N LYS A 440 29.81 14.09 12.70
CA LYS A 440 31.04 13.32 12.45
C LYS A 440 31.28 12.21 13.48
N GLY A 441 31.06 12.53 14.76
CA GLY A 441 31.17 11.57 15.86
C GLY A 441 30.23 10.40 15.65
N PHE A 442 28.96 10.68 15.34
CA PHE A 442 27.98 9.65 14.98
C PHE A 442 28.43 8.77 13.80
N GLN A 443 28.90 9.38 12.70
CA GLN A 443 29.33 8.65 11.50
C GLN A 443 30.53 7.74 11.78
N ASN A 444 31.53 8.23 12.52
CA ASN A 444 32.71 7.46 12.85
C ASN A 444 32.38 6.30 13.81
N ILE A 445 31.50 6.52 14.78
CA ILE A 445 31.01 5.47 15.68
C ILE A 445 30.19 4.43 14.93
N ALA A 446 29.25 4.84 14.08
CA ALA A 446 28.46 3.92 13.26
C ALA A 446 29.34 3.04 12.35
N LYS A 447 30.41 3.64 11.76
CA LYS A 447 31.40 2.91 10.97
C LYS A 447 32.21 1.91 11.80
N ALA A 448 32.61 2.27 13.02
CA ALA A 448 33.31 1.35 13.94
C ALA A 448 32.39 0.18 14.34
N ILE A 449 31.13 0.45 14.65
CA ILE A 449 30.15 -0.59 14.95
C ILE A 449 29.97 -1.53 13.75
N ARG A 450 29.85 -0.99 12.52
CA ARG A 450 29.80 -1.82 11.30
C ARG A 450 31.04 -2.71 11.17
N GLN A 451 32.23 -2.15 11.39
CA GLN A 451 33.49 -2.89 11.32
C GLN A 451 33.59 -4.01 12.36
N ALA A 452 33.01 -3.82 13.55
CA ALA A 452 33.01 -4.82 14.62
C ALA A 452 31.89 -5.87 14.49
N THR A 453 30.94 -5.65 13.58
CA THR A 453 29.75 -6.50 13.43
C THR A 453 29.64 -7.02 11.99
N VAL A 454 28.93 -6.31 11.14
CA VAL A 454 28.54 -6.75 9.77
C VAL A 454 29.77 -7.04 8.89
N SER A 455 30.78 -6.15 8.90
CA SER A 455 31.97 -6.35 8.07
C SER A 455 32.75 -7.61 8.44
N GLU A 456 32.85 -7.94 9.73
CA GLU A 456 33.51 -9.17 10.17
C GLU A 456 32.66 -10.43 9.90
N GLN A 457 31.32 -10.32 9.87
CA GLN A 457 30.47 -11.44 9.42
C GLN A 457 30.74 -11.78 7.95
N TYR A 458 30.85 -10.75 7.09
CA TYR A 458 31.24 -10.97 5.68
C TYR A 458 32.65 -11.55 5.55
N ALA A 459 33.63 -11.03 6.35
CA ALA A 459 34.97 -11.57 6.37
C ALA A 459 35.00 -13.04 6.83
N LYS A 460 34.21 -13.39 7.85
CA LYS A 460 34.05 -14.79 8.31
C LYS A 460 33.48 -15.69 7.21
N ALA A 461 32.45 -15.24 6.50
CA ALA A 461 31.85 -16.01 5.41
C ALA A 461 32.84 -16.29 4.27
N LYS A 462 33.80 -15.39 4.04
CA LYS A 462 34.90 -15.52 3.05
C LYS A 462 36.16 -16.18 3.63
N GLY A 463 36.16 -16.67 4.86
CA GLY A 463 37.33 -17.24 5.54
C GLY A 463 38.46 -16.24 5.85
N ARG A 464 38.15 -14.94 5.91
CA ARG A 464 39.10 -13.82 6.10
C ARG A 464 38.88 -13.06 7.42
N GLN A 465 38.21 -13.66 8.41
CA GLN A 465 37.96 -13.04 9.69
C GLN A 465 39.29 -12.78 10.44
N ILE A 466 39.45 -11.55 10.91
CA ILE A 466 40.63 -11.12 11.68
C ILE A 466 40.26 -10.75 13.11
N PHE A 467 39.11 -10.09 13.27
CA PHE A 467 38.66 -9.56 14.56
C PHE A 467 37.47 -10.35 15.11
N GLU A 468 37.22 -10.21 16.39
CA GLU A 468 36.03 -10.80 17.03
C GLU A 468 34.75 -10.10 16.55
N ILE A 469 33.69 -10.89 16.27
CA ILE A 469 32.39 -10.35 15.88
C ILE A 469 31.59 -10.01 17.13
N LYS A 470 31.19 -8.76 17.29
CA LYS A 470 30.38 -8.29 18.42
C LYS A 470 28.87 -8.54 18.17
N TYR A 471 28.45 -9.82 18.20
CA TYR A 471 27.07 -10.23 17.89
C TYR A 471 26.00 -9.59 18.78
N GLY A 472 26.31 -9.33 20.06
CA GLY A 472 25.38 -8.76 21.04
C GLY A 472 25.19 -7.26 20.95
N LEU A 473 26.09 -6.53 20.27
CA LEU A 473 26.19 -5.08 20.34
C LEU A 473 24.90 -4.36 19.88
N PHE A 474 24.31 -4.77 18.77
CA PHE A 474 23.04 -4.19 18.30
C PHE A 474 21.90 -4.37 19.29
N GLN A 475 21.80 -5.55 19.91
CA GLN A 475 20.78 -5.82 20.93
C GLN A 475 21.00 -4.97 22.18
N GLU A 476 22.24 -4.75 22.56
CA GLU A 476 22.59 -3.95 23.73
C GLU A 476 22.27 -2.48 23.50
N ILE A 477 22.69 -1.91 22.37
CA ILE A 477 22.32 -0.55 21.96
C ILE A 477 20.79 -0.39 21.94
N LYS A 478 20.07 -1.33 21.33
CA LYS A 478 18.60 -1.32 21.29
C LYS A 478 17.98 -1.34 22.69
N ARG A 479 18.49 -2.17 23.59
CA ARG A 479 17.97 -2.31 24.96
C ARG A 479 18.16 -1.04 25.78
N LYS A 480 19.28 -0.34 25.58
CA LYS A 480 19.69 0.87 26.31
C LYS A 480 19.29 2.18 25.59
N ALA A 481 18.56 2.08 24.50
CA ALA A 481 18.24 3.19 23.61
C ALA A 481 17.42 4.33 24.24
N LYS A 482 16.68 4.08 25.33
CA LYS A 482 15.75 5.06 25.91
C LYS A 482 16.42 6.06 26.87
N PHE A 483 17.58 5.70 27.43
CA PHE A 483 18.24 6.50 28.46
C PHE A 483 19.62 6.91 27.97
N ARG A 484 19.84 8.21 27.91
CA ARG A 484 21.06 8.84 27.38
C ARG A 484 22.32 8.28 28.05
N GLU A 485 22.35 8.24 29.39
CA GLU A 485 23.51 7.80 30.16
C GLU A 485 23.82 6.32 29.89
N GLU A 486 22.78 5.48 29.79
CA GLU A 486 22.94 4.07 29.49
C GLU A 486 23.46 3.86 28.05
N LEU A 487 22.93 4.61 27.09
CA LEU A 487 23.39 4.56 25.70
C LEU A 487 24.86 5.02 25.61
N LEU A 488 25.21 6.15 26.24
CA LEU A 488 26.57 6.68 26.22
C LEU A 488 27.56 5.72 26.89
N THR A 489 27.17 5.05 27.97
CA THR A 489 27.98 4.00 28.63
C THR A 489 28.29 2.86 27.66
N VAL A 490 27.27 2.28 27.02
CA VAL A 490 27.45 1.19 26.05
C VAL A 490 28.38 1.59 24.90
N ILE A 491 28.20 2.80 24.37
CA ILE A 491 29.03 3.28 23.27
C ILE A 491 30.47 3.52 23.73
N SER A 492 30.69 4.07 24.93
CA SER A 492 32.01 4.31 25.48
C SER A 492 32.79 3.02 25.77
N GLU A 493 32.11 2.01 26.35
CA GLU A 493 32.66 0.68 26.58
C GLU A 493 33.05 0.02 25.26
N PHE A 494 32.13 0.04 24.27
CA PHE A 494 32.41 -0.47 22.95
C PHE A 494 33.63 0.19 22.29
N ILE A 495 33.72 1.54 22.30
CA ILE A 495 34.84 2.27 21.71
C ILE A 495 36.17 1.89 22.38
N SER A 496 36.17 1.75 23.71
CA SER A 496 37.34 1.36 24.47
C SER A 496 37.84 -0.02 24.05
N GLU A 497 36.93 -1.02 24.00
CA GLU A 497 37.25 -2.38 23.56
C GLU A 497 37.70 -2.44 22.11
N PHE A 498 36.99 -1.73 21.22
CA PHE A 498 37.29 -1.67 19.79
C PHE A 498 38.69 -1.07 19.52
N ASN A 499 39.02 0.02 20.20
CA ASN A 499 40.33 0.67 20.05
C ASN A 499 41.46 -0.20 20.63
N TYR A 500 41.20 -0.89 21.75
CA TYR A 500 42.17 -1.80 22.37
C TYR A 500 42.43 -3.00 21.44
N GLU A 501 41.39 -3.62 20.91
CA GLU A 501 41.55 -4.73 19.96
C GLU A 501 42.30 -4.32 18.69
N ASN A 502 42.01 -3.12 18.17
CA ASN A 502 42.69 -2.58 17.01
C ASN A 502 44.20 -2.38 17.30
N ALA A 503 44.55 -1.79 18.45
CA ALA A 503 45.96 -1.58 18.85
C ALA A 503 46.71 -2.93 18.93
N ARG A 504 46.11 -3.90 19.60
CA ARG A 504 46.69 -5.24 19.77
C ARG A 504 46.92 -5.95 18.43
N ARG A 505 45.98 -5.83 17.50
CA ARG A 505 46.09 -6.48 16.17
C ARG A 505 47.07 -5.74 15.25
N GLU A 506 47.14 -4.43 15.31
CA GLU A 506 48.13 -3.65 14.55
C GLU A 506 49.56 -4.04 14.91
N GLU A 507 49.86 -4.36 16.17
CA GLU A 507 51.15 -4.89 16.58
C GLU A 507 51.45 -6.28 15.97
N GLN A 508 50.42 -7.13 15.90
CA GLN A 508 50.55 -8.47 15.33
C GLN A 508 50.65 -8.47 13.80
N LEU A 509 50.02 -7.50 13.12
CA LEU A 509 49.95 -7.37 11.67
C LEU A 509 51.06 -6.48 11.06
N ARG A 510 52.07 -6.05 11.85
CA ARG A 510 53.18 -5.19 11.36
C ARG A 510 53.91 -5.79 10.15
N GLU A 511 53.96 -7.11 10.01
CA GLU A 511 54.67 -7.82 8.97
C GLU A 511 53.77 -8.43 7.87
N ALA A 512 52.43 -8.29 7.98
CA ALA A 512 51.48 -8.84 7.02
C ALA A 512 50.53 -7.78 6.47
N PRO A 513 50.23 -7.74 5.14
CA PRO A 513 49.20 -6.87 4.60
C PRO A 513 47.83 -7.33 5.10
N GLY A 514 47.30 -6.63 6.07
CA GLY A 514 46.01 -6.92 6.68
C GLY A 514 45.04 -5.74 6.64
N ARG A 515 43.75 -6.01 6.77
CA ARG A 515 42.69 -5.01 6.83
C ARG A 515 42.84 -4.18 8.12
N ARG A 516 43.10 -2.88 7.98
CA ARG A 516 43.22 -1.96 9.11
C ARG A 516 41.87 -1.30 9.42
N ARG A 517 41.50 -1.23 10.69
CA ARG A 517 40.33 -0.49 11.18
C ARG A 517 40.74 0.89 11.66
N LYS A 518 39.97 1.94 11.30
CA LYS A 518 40.20 3.29 11.83
C LYS A 518 39.75 3.35 13.30
N ARG A 519 40.60 3.82 14.20
CA ARG A 519 40.26 4.05 15.62
C ARG A 519 39.24 5.18 15.74
N VAL A 520 38.37 5.07 16.73
CA VAL A 520 37.46 6.16 17.14
C VAL A 520 38.19 7.06 18.11
N SER A 521 38.25 8.35 17.82
CA SER A 521 38.94 9.34 18.67
C SER A 521 38.08 9.76 19.88
N MET A 522 38.74 10.35 20.89
CA MET A 522 38.01 10.97 22.00
C MET A 522 37.12 12.14 21.54
N GLN A 523 37.55 12.86 20.49
CA GLN A 523 36.76 13.91 19.88
C GLN A 523 35.47 13.37 19.27
N ASP A 524 35.48 12.20 18.58
CA ASP A 524 34.28 11.56 18.04
C ASP A 524 33.29 11.22 19.16
N LEU A 525 33.78 10.70 20.30
CA LEU A 525 32.95 10.41 21.46
C LEU A 525 32.37 11.67 22.08
N GLN A 526 33.15 12.73 22.18
CA GLN A 526 32.70 14.04 22.69
C GLN A 526 31.62 14.63 21.79
N GLU A 527 31.82 14.67 20.46
CA GLU A 527 30.83 15.14 19.48
C GLU A 527 29.52 14.34 19.56
N PHE A 528 29.62 13.03 19.80
CA PHE A 528 28.43 12.17 19.98
C PHE A 528 27.73 12.45 21.32
N ALA A 529 28.47 12.68 22.41
CA ALA A 529 27.89 13.05 23.70
C ALA A 529 27.16 14.38 23.62
N GLU A 530 27.79 15.38 23.00
CA GLU A 530 27.19 16.71 22.76
C GLU A 530 25.93 16.61 21.86
N LEU A 531 25.92 15.68 20.90
CA LEU A 531 24.72 15.40 20.10
C LEU A 531 23.59 14.87 20.98
N LEU A 532 23.85 13.92 21.88
CA LEU A 532 22.86 13.40 22.81
C LEU A 532 22.39 14.48 23.81
N ASP A 533 23.24 15.44 24.18
CA ASP A 533 22.86 16.55 25.05
C ASP A 533 21.89 17.52 24.38
N ARG A 534 21.99 17.70 23.07
CA ARG A 534 21.09 18.57 22.32
C ARG A 534 19.70 17.94 22.15
N PHE A 535 19.59 16.62 22.23
CA PHE A 535 18.34 15.85 22.05
C PHE A 535 18.05 14.97 23.27
N PRO A 536 17.68 15.57 24.42
CA PRO A 536 17.64 14.88 25.71
C PRO A 536 16.36 14.04 25.93
N ASN A 537 15.34 14.14 25.07
CA ASN A 537 14.13 13.40 25.31
C ASN A 537 14.28 11.93 24.88
N GLN A 538 13.53 11.03 25.55
CA GLN A 538 13.65 9.60 25.34
C GLN A 538 13.40 9.15 23.90
N LYS A 539 12.48 9.82 23.17
CA LYS A 539 12.18 9.47 21.78
C LYS A 539 13.32 9.83 20.84
N GLU A 540 13.98 10.95 21.09
CA GLU A 540 15.14 11.41 20.31
C GLU A 540 16.37 10.55 20.59
N THR A 541 16.63 10.22 21.87
CA THR A 541 17.70 9.30 22.25
C THR A 541 17.49 7.93 21.60
N GLU A 542 16.26 7.39 21.64
CA GLU A 542 15.90 6.15 20.98
C GLU A 542 16.11 6.23 19.46
N ALA A 543 15.72 7.35 18.83
CA ALA A 543 15.93 7.59 17.41
C ALA A 543 17.42 7.55 17.03
N ILE A 544 18.29 8.22 17.81
CA ILE A 544 19.74 8.20 17.61
C ILE A 544 20.32 6.80 17.74
N ALA A 545 19.91 6.04 18.75
CA ALA A 545 20.33 4.64 18.94
C ALA A 545 19.92 3.73 17.77
N MET A 546 18.66 3.86 17.30
CA MET A 546 18.17 3.09 16.15
C MET A 546 18.91 3.47 14.86
N LEU A 547 19.23 4.75 14.66
CA LEU A 547 20.04 5.22 13.54
C LEU A 547 21.47 4.65 13.58
N LEU A 548 22.10 4.55 14.75
CA LEU A 548 23.42 3.89 14.87
C LEU A 548 23.39 2.46 14.35
N ILE A 549 22.40 1.68 14.77
CA ILE A 549 22.24 0.29 14.30
C ILE A 549 21.95 0.25 12.81
N ALA A 550 21.05 1.13 12.34
CA ALA A 550 20.67 1.21 10.92
C ALA A 550 21.89 1.48 10.04
N PHE A 551 22.65 2.52 10.34
CA PHE A 551 23.83 2.93 9.57
C PHE A 551 24.98 1.91 9.67
N ALA A 552 25.13 1.24 10.81
CA ALA A 552 26.06 0.13 10.94
C ALA A 552 25.67 -1.10 10.13
N SER A 553 24.37 -1.32 9.87
CA SER A 553 23.86 -2.46 9.09
C SER A 553 23.72 -2.21 7.59
N CYS A 554 23.73 -0.94 7.15
CA CYS A 554 23.65 -0.54 5.74
C CYS A 554 24.91 -0.94 4.96
N LYS A 555 24.75 -1.08 3.64
CA LYS A 555 25.88 -1.18 2.69
C LYS A 555 26.22 0.22 2.16
N ASP A 556 27.49 0.43 1.85
CA ASP A 556 27.98 1.61 1.15
C ASP A 556 27.59 1.54 -0.35
N ASP A 557 27.51 2.69 -1.02
CA ASP A 557 27.18 2.77 -2.45
C ASP A 557 28.32 2.18 -3.31
N LYS A 558 27.98 1.72 -4.51
CA LYS A 558 28.82 0.93 -5.46
C LYS A 558 30.18 1.54 -5.88
N GLY A 559 30.71 2.53 -5.16
CA GLY A 559 31.99 3.18 -5.46
C GLY A 559 33.15 2.82 -4.52
N THR A 560 32.90 2.24 -3.35
CA THR A 560 33.91 2.14 -2.30
C THR A 560 34.21 0.75 -1.76
N ASP A 561 33.31 -0.24 -1.91
CA ASP A 561 33.54 -1.62 -1.44
C ASP A 561 33.01 -2.67 -2.42
N THR A 562 33.87 -3.13 -3.35
CA THR A 562 33.61 -4.27 -4.25
C THR A 562 33.39 -5.60 -3.50
N GLU A 563 33.74 -5.66 -2.23
CA GLU A 563 33.71 -6.88 -1.43
C GLU A 563 32.31 -7.25 -0.87
N ASP A 564 31.45 -6.25 -0.64
CA ASP A 564 30.09 -6.47 -0.09
C ASP A 564 29.07 -6.89 -1.18
N GLN A 565 29.35 -6.65 -2.45
CA GLN A 565 28.44 -6.88 -3.57
C GLN A 565 28.29 -8.35 -3.98
N GLU A 566 29.37 -9.11 -3.96
CA GLU A 566 29.35 -10.52 -4.37
C GLU A 566 28.61 -11.42 -3.37
N ALA A 567 28.56 -11.04 -2.09
CA ALA A 567 27.90 -11.84 -1.07
C ALA A 567 26.36 -11.65 -1.06
N ASP A 568 25.87 -10.44 -1.36
CA ASP A 568 24.42 -10.18 -1.50
C ASP A 568 23.86 -10.74 -2.83
N LEU A 569 24.68 -10.78 -3.90
CA LEU A 569 24.30 -11.31 -5.22
C LEU A 569 24.28 -12.86 -5.28
N ALA A 570 25.08 -13.53 -4.50
CA ALA A 570 25.11 -14.99 -4.47
C ALA A 570 23.81 -15.63 -3.96
N TYR A 571 22.97 -14.85 -3.28
CA TYR A 571 21.68 -15.29 -2.71
C TYR A 571 20.45 -14.73 -3.43
N THR A 572 20.62 -13.88 -4.46
CA THR A 572 19.49 -13.17 -5.11
C THR A 572 18.99 -13.80 -6.39
N ASN A 573 19.67 -14.79 -6.97
CA ASN A 573 19.34 -15.27 -8.33
C ASN A 573 18.30 -16.39 -8.39
N GLU A 574 17.80 -16.94 -7.29
CA GLU A 574 16.89 -18.08 -7.36
C GLU A 574 15.40 -17.78 -7.05
N GLU A 575 15.01 -16.58 -6.55
CA GLU A 575 13.61 -16.35 -6.09
C GLU A 575 12.95 -15.02 -6.49
N VAL A 576 13.49 -14.23 -7.39
CA VAL A 576 12.95 -12.90 -7.77
C VAL A 576 12.24 -12.89 -9.13
N GLU A 577 11.81 -14.01 -9.64
CA GLU A 577 10.86 -14.09 -10.75
C GLU A 577 9.58 -14.81 -10.30
N ILE A 578 8.64 -14.05 -9.73
CA ILE A 578 7.23 -14.47 -9.60
C ILE A 578 6.35 -13.38 -10.17
#